data_2fc3d37b105b084f2c4e05a42ed490a6
#
_entry.id   2fc3d37b105b084f2c4e05a42ed490a6
#
_cell.length_a   1.000
_cell.length_b   1.000
_cell.length_c   1.000
_cell.angle_alpha   90.00
_cell.angle_beta   90.00
_cell.angle_gamma   90.00
#
_symmetry.space_group_name_H-M   'P 1'
#
loop_
_entity.id
_entity.type
_entity.pdbx_description
1 polymer ?
#
loop_
_entity_poly.entity_id
_entity_poly.type
_entity_poly.pdbx_seq_one_letter_code
_entity_poly.pdbx_strand_id
1 'polypeptide(L)'
;MATFNPDKVKTVPANREITVRDLLSHSSGLQEGVVGFMQMLKDKKPRSSLEEEAKKYAGIPLGFQPGEGTGYSPIAGFDMLGLLIERVSGEKVGDFMKEKIFNPLGMKDTFFYPDTEEQNKRIVRVYKRKKDKLVDVTGGKDDIDSLLKRSNGYTACSGGLFSTVGDFDKFAKMLLWGGEYNGARILKEETVLLMATEAPKNHLEPDPGCVWGLGMKIRQNPKKANSFATEGTYGWSGAFGTHFFISPKDNLAAVFMTNRTDLNGSGSYISKEIERLVFGCFGEENKNV
;
A
#
# COMPACT_ATOMS: atom_id res chain seq x y z
N MET A 1 13.09 -28.05 -18.13
CA MET A 1 13.15 -27.05 -17.08
C MET A 1 13.30 -27.79 -15.76
N ALA A 2 14.35 -27.53 -14.98
CA ALA A 2 14.49 -28.12 -13.66
C ALA A 2 13.37 -27.58 -12.76
N THR A 3 12.58 -28.46 -12.16
CA THR A 3 11.52 -28.08 -11.22
C THR A 3 12.17 -27.54 -9.94
N PHE A 4 11.91 -26.28 -9.64
CA PHE A 4 12.35 -25.66 -8.39
C PHE A 4 11.76 -26.43 -7.20
N ASN A 5 12.62 -26.95 -6.32
CA ASN A 5 12.20 -27.62 -5.09
C ASN A 5 12.51 -26.74 -3.89
N PRO A 6 11.50 -26.13 -3.23
CA PRO A 6 11.70 -25.25 -2.09
C PRO A 6 12.37 -25.94 -0.89
N ASP A 7 12.22 -27.28 -0.75
CA ASP A 7 12.80 -28.05 0.35
C ASP A 7 14.32 -28.27 0.19
N LYS A 8 14.88 -27.93 -0.98
CA LYS A 8 16.31 -28.02 -1.27
C LYS A 8 17.05 -26.68 -1.21
N VAL A 9 16.37 -25.60 -0.79
CA VAL A 9 17.01 -24.30 -0.67
C VAL A 9 17.95 -24.29 0.54
N LYS A 10 19.22 -23.97 0.30
CA LYS A 10 20.18 -23.74 1.40
C LYS A 10 19.90 -22.39 2.03
N THR A 11 19.74 -22.37 3.34
CA THR A 11 19.55 -21.15 4.12
C THR A 11 20.80 -20.85 4.95
N VAL A 12 21.00 -19.59 5.28
CA VAL A 12 22.02 -19.10 6.21
C VAL A 12 21.33 -18.26 7.28
N PRO A 13 21.92 -18.12 8.48
CA PRO A 13 21.37 -17.22 9.49
C PRO A 13 21.25 -15.79 8.98
N ALA A 14 20.24 -15.06 9.45
CA ALA A 14 20.16 -13.62 9.20
C ALA A 14 21.33 -12.91 9.90
N ASN A 15 21.92 -11.92 9.23
CA ASN A 15 23.04 -11.15 9.77
C ASN A 15 22.63 -10.14 10.86
N ARG A 16 21.35 -9.78 10.91
CA ARG A 16 20.74 -8.92 11.93
C ARG A 16 19.21 -9.10 11.98
N GLU A 17 18.61 -8.52 12.99
CA GLU A 17 17.15 -8.42 13.09
C GLU A 17 16.55 -7.48 12.03
N ILE A 18 15.30 -7.74 11.64
CA ILE A 18 14.50 -6.87 10.79
C ILE A 18 14.08 -5.64 11.59
N THR A 19 14.24 -4.47 11.02
CA THR A 19 13.78 -3.20 11.62
C THR A 19 12.45 -2.73 11.05
N VAL A 20 11.76 -1.81 11.74
CA VAL A 20 10.56 -1.14 11.23
C VAL A 20 10.83 -0.45 9.89
N ARG A 21 12.01 0.13 9.74
CA ARG A 21 12.44 0.76 8.47
C ARG A 21 12.51 -0.27 7.32
N ASP A 22 13.05 -1.46 7.58
CA ASP A 22 13.12 -2.51 6.56
C ASP A 22 11.74 -2.94 6.08
N LEU A 23 10.75 -3.02 6.98
CA LEU A 23 9.37 -3.33 6.62
C LEU A 23 8.76 -2.22 5.76
N LEU A 24 8.89 -0.95 6.18
CA LEU A 24 8.35 0.21 5.47
C LEU A 24 9.00 0.43 4.11
N SER A 25 10.27 0.08 3.95
CA SER A 25 11.03 0.29 2.72
C SER A 25 11.15 -0.94 1.82
N HIS A 26 10.46 -2.05 2.14
CA HIS A 26 10.54 -3.30 1.40
C HIS A 26 11.97 -3.88 1.32
N SER A 27 12.76 -3.69 2.37
CA SER A 27 14.13 -4.22 2.49
C SER A 27 14.27 -5.30 3.56
N SER A 28 13.16 -5.85 4.02
CA SER A 28 13.14 -6.88 5.08
C SER A 28 13.50 -8.29 4.58
N GLY A 29 13.25 -8.60 3.31
CA GLY A 29 13.36 -9.94 2.75
C GLY A 29 12.17 -10.86 3.06
N LEU A 30 11.14 -10.38 3.78
CA LEU A 30 9.94 -11.16 4.12
C LEU A 30 9.15 -11.51 2.86
N GLN A 31 8.76 -12.80 2.73
CA GLN A 31 8.00 -13.34 1.59
C GLN A 31 8.55 -12.99 0.20
N GLU A 32 9.84 -12.65 0.12
CA GLU A 32 10.49 -12.35 -1.13
C GLU A 32 10.98 -13.61 -1.84
N GLY A 33 11.07 -13.50 -3.17
CA GLY A 33 11.56 -14.59 -4.01
C GLY A 33 10.59 -15.75 -4.18
N VAL A 34 11.06 -16.77 -4.89
CA VAL A 34 10.24 -17.93 -5.32
C VAL A 34 9.74 -18.76 -4.14
N VAL A 35 10.54 -18.90 -3.08
CA VAL A 35 10.18 -19.72 -1.91
C VAL A 35 8.99 -19.12 -1.17
N GLY A 36 9.06 -17.84 -0.82
CA GLY A 36 7.99 -17.14 -0.12
C GLY A 36 6.69 -17.14 -0.93
N PHE A 37 6.77 -16.85 -2.22
CA PHE A 37 5.62 -16.87 -3.12
C PHE A 37 4.97 -18.27 -3.21
N MET A 38 5.76 -19.31 -3.35
CA MET A 38 5.25 -20.69 -3.42
C MET A 38 4.60 -21.15 -2.12
N GLN A 39 5.12 -20.72 -0.97
CA GLN A 39 4.51 -21.03 0.33
C GLN A 39 3.20 -20.28 0.52
N MET A 40 3.13 -19.02 0.13
CA MET A 40 1.88 -18.26 0.13
C MET A 40 0.79 -18.94 -0.71
N LEU A 41 1.13 -19.47 -1.88
CA LEU A 41 0.19 -20.21 -2.75
C LEU A 41 -0.30 -21.53 -2.13
N LYS A 42 0.52 -22.18 -1.30
CA LYS A 42 0.16 -23.43 -0.61
C LYS A 42 -0.80 -23.21 0.56
N ASP A 43 -0.80 -22.04 1.17
CA ASP A 43 -1.68 -21.75 2.30
C ASP A 43 -3.12 -21.52 1.82
N LYS A 44 -3.97 -22.49 2.08
CA LYS A 44 -5.40 -22.47 1.72
C LYS A 44 -6.31 -22.08 2.90
N LYS A 45 -5.75 -21.86 4.09
CA LYS A 45 -6.55 -21.52 5.28
C LYS A 45 -6.93 -20.04 5.27
N PRO A 46 -8.14 -19.70 5.72
CA PRO A 46 -8.50 -18.30 5.96
C PRO A 46 -7.54 -17.65 6.95
N ARG A 47 -7.22 -16.38 6.75
CA ARG A 47 -6.42 -15.59 7.67
C ARG A 47 -7.27 -15.24 8.88
N SER A 48 -6.76 -15.45 10.08
CA SER A 48 -7.52 -15.34 11.33
C SER A 48 -7.09 -14.16 12.20
N SER A 49 -5.79 -13.86 12.25
CA SER A 49 -5.24 -12.75 13.01
C SER A 49 -3.84 -12.41 12.52
N LEU A 50 -3.36 -11.21 12.82
CA LEU A 50 -1.99 -10.80 12.53
C LEU A 50 -0.96 -11.66 13.26
N GLU A 51 -1.26 -12.10 14.47
CA GLU A 51 -0.43 -13.01 15.27
C GLU A 51 -0.21 -14.36 14.56
N GLU A 52 -1.28 -14.96 14.06
CA GLU A 52 -1.19 -16.25 13.36
C GLU A 52 -0.47 -16.11 12.01
N GLU A 53 -0.67 -15.00 11.29
CA GLU A 53 0.06 -14.74 10.06
C GLU A 53 1.57 -14.53 10.34
N ALA A 54 1.93 -13.80 11.40
CA ALA A 54 3.32 -13.60 11.80
C ALA A 54 4.04 -14.93 12.08
N LYS A 55 3.37 -15.90 12.74
CA LYS A 55 3.93 -17.24 12.95
C LYS A 55 4.19 -17.97 11.63
N LYS A 56 3.32 -17.80 10.64
CA LYS A 56 3.52 -18.36 9.30
C LYS A 56 4.72 -17.70 8.61
N TYR A 57 4.82 -16.36 8.66
CA TYR A 57 5.94 -15.63 8.06
C TYR A 57 7.28 -16.00 8.69
N ALA A 58 7.31 -16.21 10.01
CA ALA A 58 8.52 -16.65 10.73
C ALA A 58 9.04 -18.03 10.28
N GLY A 59 8.18 -18.87 9.74
CA GLY A 59 8.54 -20.17 9.16
C GLY A 59 9.10 -20.11 7.73
N ILE A 60 9.13 -18.94 7.12
CA ILE A 60 9.57 -18.76 5.73
C ILE A 60 10.96 -18.13 5.71
N PRO A 61 11.95 -18.72 5.02
CA PRO A 61 13.25 -18.09 4.84
C PRO A 61 13.11 -16.72 4.15
N LEU A 62 13.92 -15.76 4.60
CA LEU A 62 14.02 -14.45 3.95
C LEU A 62 14.59 -14.62 2.54
N GLY A 63 14.13 -13.81 1.60
CA GLY A 63 14.62 -13.81 0.23
C GLY A 63 16.03 -13.23 0.09
N PHE A 64 16.43 -12.39 1.02
CA PHE A 64 17.76 -11.77 1.13
C PHE A 64 18.01 -11.30 2.57
N GLN A 65 19.24 -10.91 2.90
CA GLN A 65 19.61 -10.40 4.22
C GLN A 65 18.93 -9.04 4.49
N PRO A 66 18.39 -8.81 5.70
CA PRO A 66 17.70 -7.56 6.04
C PRO A 66 18.57 -6.33 5.74
N GLY A 67 18.05 -5.41 4.92
CA GLY A 67 18.71 -4.18 4.52
C GLY A 67 19.79 -4.32 3.43
N GLU A 68 20.03 -5.52 2.89
CA GLU A 68 21.02 -5.73 1.81
C GLU A 68 20.38 -5.92 0.43
N GLY A 69 19.05 -6.05 0.39
CA GLY A 69 18.27 -6.17 -0.83
C GLY A 69 16.96 -5.44 -0.72
N THR A 70 16.23 -5.41 -1.82
CA THR A 70 14.88 -4.86 -1.88
C THR A 70 13.96 -5.77 -2.68
N GLY A 71 12.73 -5.92 -2.21
CA GLY A 71 11.71 -6.69 -2.87
C GLY A 71 10.34 -6.35 -2.32
N TYR A 72 9.37 -6.13 -3.21
CA TYR A 72 8.04 -5.68 -2.84
C TYR A 72 7.30 -6.74 -2.02
N SER A 73 7.19 -6.52 -0.71
CA SER A 73 6.50 -7.36 0.28
C SER A 73 5.25 -6.67 0.83
N PRO A 74 4.17 -6.55 0.04
CA PRO A 74 3.02 -5.76 0.44
C PRO A 74 2.21 -6.41 1.55
N ILE A 75 2.18 -7.73 1.64
CA ILE A 75 1.35 -8.44 2.61
C ILE A 75 2.12 -8.65 3.92
N ALA A 76 3.18 -9.43 3.91
CA ALA A 76 3.90 -9.78 5.13
C ALA A 76 4.51 -8.55 5.82
N GLY A 77 5.09 -7.63 5.07
CA GLY A 77 5.68 -6.40 5.63
C GLY A 77 4.66 -5.56 6.38
N PHE A 78 3.49 -5.31 5.79
CA PHE A 78 2.46 -4.46 6.40
C PHE A 78 1.66 -5.19 7.48
N ASP A 79 1.46 -6.50 7.39
CA ASP A 79 0.88 -7.29 8.49
C ASP A 79 1.78 -7.26 9.72
N MET A 80 3.11 -7.36 9.53
CA MET A 80 4.06 -7.24 10.64
C MET A 80 4.05 -5.84 11.26
N LEU A 81 3.91 -4.77 10.45
CA LEU A 81 3.72 -3.41 10.97
C LEU A 81 2.43 -3.28 11.78
N GLY A 82 1.33 -3.86 11.30
CA GLY A 82 0.06 -3.91 12.02
C GLY A 82 0.18 -4.64 13.35
N LEU A 83 0.84 -5.80 13.38
CA LEU A 83 1.10 -6.54 14.61
C LEU A 83 1.97 -5.74 15.60
N LEU A 84 2.98 -5.03 15.11
CA LEU A 84 3.79 -4.15 15.96
C LEU A 84 2.96 -3.05 16.61
N ILE A 85 2.03 -2.44 15.87
CA ILE A 85 1.09 -1.46 16.42
C ILE A 85 0.26 -2.12 17.54
N GLU A 86 -0.34 -3.29 17.30
CA GLU A 86 -1.12 -4.00 18.32
C GLU A 86 -0.29 -4.30 19.58
N ARG A 87 0.97 -4.71 19.43
CA ARG A 87 1.86 -5.03 20.54
C ARG A 87 2.27 -3.81 21.37
N VAL A 88 2.53 -2.69 20.71
CA VAL A 88 3.00 -1.47 21.38
C VAL A 88 1.85 -0.69 22.00
N SER A 89 0.70 -0.62 21.31
CA SER A 89 -0.48 0.13 21.80
C SER A 89 -1.33 -0.67 22.80
N GLY A 90 -1.32 -1.99 22.70
CA GLY A 90 -2.27 -2.87 23.42
C GLY A 90 -3.67 -2.88 22.78
N GLU A 91 -3.87 -2.23 21.63
CA GLU A 91 -5.15 -2.10 20.93
C GLU A 91 -5.12 -2.90 19.63
N LYS A 92 -6.30 -3.27 19.09
CA LYS A 92 -6.38 -3.78 17.72
C LYS A 92 -6.00 -2.68 16.73
N VAL A 93 -5.23 -3.03 15.69
CA VAL A 93 -4.74 -2.02 14.74
C VAL A 93 -5.87 -1.23 14.07
N GLY A 94 -7.02 -1.86 13.79
CA GLY A 94 -8.18 -1.17 13.25
C GLY A 94 -8.75 -0.11 14.19
N ASP A 95 -8.85 -0.42 15.49
CA ASP A 95 -9.32 0.50 16.52
C ASP A 95 -8.30 1.63 16.73
N PHE A 96 -7.01 1.31 16.80
CA PHE A 96 -5.93 2.28 16.87
C PHE A 96 -5.98 3.27 15.70
N MET A 97 -6.12 2.80 14.47
CA MET A 97 -6.21 3.68 13.30
C MET A 97 -7.48 4.53 13.32
N LYS A 98 -8.60 3.96 13.76
CA LYS A 98 -9.87 4.68 13.91
C LYS A 98 -9.74 5.83 14.91
N GLU A 99 -9.14 5.56 16.08
CA GLU A 99 -8.97 6.58 17.12
C GLU A 99 -7.90 7.64 16.78
N LYS A 100 -6.74 7.19 16.28
CA LYS A 100 -5.58 8.08 16.12
C LYS A 100 -5.53 8.79 14.76
N ILE A 101 -6.24 8.27 13.74
CA ILE A 101 -6.20 8.82 12.38
C ILE A 101 -7.59 9.19 11.88
N PHE A 102 -8.54 8.21 11.82
CA PHE A 102 -9.79 8.42 11.11
C PHE A 102 -10.70 9.42 11.83
N ASN A 103 -10.89 9.27 13.15
CA ASN A 103 -11.72 10.18 13.93
C ASN A 103 -11.19 11.61 13.94
N PRO A 104 -9.89 11.86 14.23
CA PRO A 104 -9.34 13.22 14.21
C PRO A 104 -9.44 13.90 12.83
N LEU A 105 -9.30 13.14 11.74
CA LEU A 105 -9.45 13.65 10.39
C LEU A 105 -10.90 13.72 9.90
N GLY A 106 -11.86 13.21 10.69
CA GLY A 106 -13.27 13.14 10.30
C GLY A 106 -13.54 12.18 9.14
N MET A 107 -12.77 11.09 9.03
CA MET A 107 -12.90 10.04 8.01
C MET A 107 -13.95 9.00 8.45
N LYS A 108 -15.23 9.36 8.37
CA LYS A 108 -16.35 8.58 8.94
C LYS A 108 -16.68 7.31 8.16
N ASP A 109 -16.32 7.26 6.89
CA ASP A 109 -16.56 6.13 5.96
C ASP A 109 -15.25 5.39 5.63
N THR A 110 -14.30 5.37 6.57
CA THR A 110 -13.04 4.62 6.44
C THR A 110 -12.94 3.57 7.52
N PHE A 111 -12.87 2.30 7.13
CA PHE A 111 -12.92 1.16 8.05
C PHE A 111 -12.34 -0.11 7.41
N PHE A 112 -11.95 -1.09 8.23
CA PHE A 112 -11.58 -2.43 7.77
C PHE A 112 -12.79 -3.35 7.63
N TYR A 113 -13.77 -3.18 8.51
CA TYR A 113 -15.04 -3.89 8.48
C TYR A 113 -16.17 -2.89 8.70
N PRO A 114 -17.31 -3.04 8.03
CA PRO A 114 -18.45 -2.17 8.26
C PRO A 114 -19.01 -2.38 9.69
N ASP A 115 -19.16 -1.28 10.42
CA ASP A 115 -19.75 -1.27 11.77
C ASP A 115 -21.27 -1.29 11.73
N THR A 116 -21.87 -0.91 10.59
CA THR A 116 -23.31 -0.74 10.42
C THR A 116 -23.80 -1.36 9.13
N GLU A 117 -25.09 -1.73 9.10
CA GLU A 117 -25.77 -2.20 7.89
C GLU A 117 -25.74 -1.16 6.77
N GLU A 118 -25.81 0.13 7.12
CA GLU A 118 -25.73 1.24 6.17
C GLU A 118 -24.35 1.29 5.49
N GLN A 119 -23.27 1.17 6.23
CA GLN A 119 -21.93 1.08 5.66
C GLN A 119 -21.79 -0.14 4.75
N ASN A 120 -22.31 -1.30 5.19
CA ASN A 120 -22.26 -2.53 4.41
C ASN A 120 -22.97 -2.40 3.06
N LYS A 121 -24.14 -1.76 3.01
CA LYS A 121 -24.89 -1.50 1.77
C LYS A 121 -24.19 -0.57 0.78
N ARG A 122 -23.28 0.28 1.28
CA ARG A 122 -22.52 1.24 0.46
C ARG A 122 -21.21 0.70 -0.09
N ILE A 123 -20.77 -0.49 0.33
CA ILE A 123 -19.58 -1.13 -0.23
C ILE A 123 -19.81 -1.41 -1.71
N VAL A 124 -18.96 -0.85 -2.55
CA VAL A 124 -19.04 -1.03 -4.00
C VAL A 124 -18.67 -2.45 -4.41
N ARG A 125 -19.32 -2.93 -5.45
CA ARG A 125 -19.03 -4.25 -6.02
C ARG A 125 -17.69 -4.23 -6.78
N VAL A 126 -17.06 -5.40 -6.88
CA VAL A 126 -15.80 -5.59 -7.59
C VAL A 126 -16.08 -5.99 -9.03
N TYR A 127 -15.41 -5.34 -9.95
CA TYR A 127 -15.58 -5.59 -11.38
C TYR A 127 -14.29 -6.03 -12.05
N LYS A 128 -14.46 -6.75 -13.16
CA LYS A 128 -13.38 -7.10 -14.09
C LYS A 128 -13.85 -6.91 -15.52
N ARG A 129 -13.01 -6.37 -16.39
CA ARG A 129 -13.30 -6.30 -17.81
C ARG A 129 -13.09 -7.69 -18.44
N LYS A 130 -14.12 -8.19 -19.13
CA LYS A 130 -14.04 -9.41 -19.96
C LYS A 130 -14.49 -9.01 -21.36
N LYS A 131 -13.54 -8.98 -22.29
CA LYS A 131 -13.75 -8.40 -23.65
C LYS A 131 -14.24 -6.96 -23.52
N ASP A 132 -15.43 -6.65 -24.03
CA ASP A 132 -16.01 -5.30 -24.06
C ASP A 132 -17.01 -5.01 -22.91
N LYS A 133 -17.15 -5.94 -21.95
CA LYS A 133 -18.12 -5.80 -20.84
C LYS A 133 -17.42 -5.77 -19.49
N LEU A 134 -17.94 -4.96 -18.58
CA LEU A 134 -17.64 -5.05 -17.15
C LEU A 134 -18.51 -6.15 -16.55
N VAL A 135 -17.86 -7.11 -15.88
CA VAL A 135 -18.51 -8.23 -15.20
C VAL A 135 -18.29 -8.08 -13.70
N ASP A 136 -19.35 -8.20 -12.93
CA ASP A 136 -19.30 -8.30 -11.49
C ASP A 136 -18.63 -9.61 -11.09
N VAL A 137 -17.59 -9.50 -10.27
CA VAL A 137 -16.80 -10.65 -9.80
C VAL A 137 -16.76 -10.73 -8.27
N THR A 138 -17.55 -9.92 -7.59
CA THR A 138 -17.59 -9.81 -6.13
C THR A 138 -17.75 -11.18 -5.48
N GLY A 139 -16.88 -11.51 -4.54
CA GLY A 139 -16.86 -12.79 -3.83
C GLY A 139 -16.43 -13.99 -4.68
N GLY A 140 -16.13 -13.78 -5.96
CA GLY A 140 -15.69 -14.83 -6.87
C GLY A 140 -14.17 -15.02 -6.91
N LYS A 141 -13.71 -15.99 -7.71
CA LYS A 141 -12.28 -16.29 -7.87
C LYS A 141 -11.44 -15.16 -8.48
N ASP A 142 -12.07 -14.24 -9.16
CA ASP A 142 -11.43 -13.05 -9.75
C ASP A 142 -11.47 -11.83 -8.81
N ASP A 143 -12.08 -11.96 -7.64
CA ASP A 143 -12.09 -10.95 -6.59
C ASP A 143 -10.82 -11.08 -5.73
N ILE A 144 -10.00 -10.03 -5.71
CA ILE A 144 -8.74 -10.01 -4.95
C ILE A 144 -9.00 -10.17 -3.45
N ASP A 145 -10.09 -9.61 -2.92
CA ASP A 145 -10.47 -9.77 -1.52
C ASP A 145 -10.76 -11.22 -1.16
N SER A 146 -11.37 -11.98 -2.06
CA SER A 146 -11.60 -13.40 -1.85
C SER A 146 -10.29 -14.19 -1.83
N LEU A 147 -9.24 -13.72 -2.50
CA LEU A 147 -7.91 -14.33 -2.49
C LEU A 147 -7.21 -14.13 -1.14
N LEU A 148 -7.46 -13.03 -0.45
CA LEU A 148 -6.92 -12.79 0.88
C LEU A 148 -7.58 -13.66 1.94
N LYS A 149 -8.70 -14.31 1.61
CA LYS A 149 -9.42 -15.23 2.51
C LYS A 149 -9.59 -14.68 3.92
N ARG A 150 -9.99 -13.42 4.00
CA ARG A 150 -10.18 -12.73 5.28
C ARG A 150 -11.27 -13.41 6.10
N SER A 151 -11.05 -13.58 7.39
CA SER A 151 -12.06 -13.94 8.37
C SER A 151 -12.31 -12.77 9.33
N ASN A 152 -13.41 -12.80 10.03
CA ASN A 152 -13.63 -11.86 11.14
C ASN A 152 -12.48 -11.96 12.15
N GLY A 153 -11.83 -10.82 12.43
CA GLY A 153 -10.67 -10.75 13.34
C GLY A 153 -9.31 -10.61 12.65
N TYR A 154 -9.20 -10.83 11.33
CA TYR A 154 -7.99 -10.52 10.59
C TYR A 154 -8.07 -9.14 9.93
N THR A 155 -7.29 -8.21 10.42
CA THR A 155 -7.15 -6.87 9.85
C THR A 155 -6.05 -6.87 8.81
N ALA A 156 -6.41 -6.92 7.52
CA ALA A 156 -5.45 -6.95 6.42
C ALA A 156 -4.77 -5.57 6.24
N CYS A 157 -3.62 -5.37 6.88
CA CYS A 157 -2.91 -4.08 6.86
C CYS A 157 -2.35 -3.71 5.48
N SER A 158 -2.26 -4.68 4.57
CA SER A 158 -1.77 -4.50 3.21
C SER A 158 -2.79 -3.92 2.23
N GLY A 159 -4.11 -3.98 2.52
CA GLY A 159 -5.13 -3.58 1.54
C GLY A 159 -6.56 -3.81 2.00
N GLY A 160 -6.79 -3.93 3.30
CA GLY A 160 -8.09 -4.24 3.87
C GLY A 160 -9.02 -3.05 4.11
N LEU A 161 -8.56 -1.81 3.90
CA LEU A 161 -9.37 -0.62 4.14
C LEU A 161 -10.39 -0.39 3.03
N PHE A 162 -11.63 -0.12 3.45
CA PHE A 162 -12.64 0.56 2.65
C PHE A 162 -12.57 2.06 2.97
N SER A 163 -12.82 2.90 1.98
CA SER A 163 -12.86 4.35 2.15
C SER A 163 -13.68 5.00 1.05
N THR A 164 -13.88 6.30 1.15
CA THR A 164 -14.43 7.16 0.10
C THR A 164 -13.37 8.12 -0.41
N VAL A 165 -13.57 8.67 -1.62
CA VAL A 165 -12.69 9.73 -2.15
C VAL A 165 -12.60 10.89 -1.16
N GLY A 166 -13.74 11.33 -0.59
CA GLY A 166 -13.77 12.45 0.35
C GLY A 166 -13.03 12.19 1.66
N ASP A 167 -13.05 10.97 2.19
CA ASP A 167 -12.29 10.63 3.39
C ASP A 167 -10.81 10.50 3.10
N PHE A 168 -10.46 9.82 2.00
CA PHE A 168 -9.06 9.65 1.64
C PHE A 168 -8.40 10.97 1.21
N ASP A 169 -9.15 11.92 0.64
CA ASP A 169 -8.69 13.29 0.37
C ASP A 169 -8.26 14.03 1.64
N LYS A 170 -8.97 13.85 2.77
CA LYS A 170 -8.56 14.42 4.06
C LYS A 170 -7.21 13.87 4.51
N PHE A 171 -6.99 12.57 4.35
CA PHE A 171 -5.71 11.93 4.63
C PHE A 171 -4.60 12.44 3.68
N ALA A 172 -4.89 12.55 2.38
CA ALA A 172 -3.94 13.08 1.40
C ALA A 172 -3.58 14.55 1.71
N LYS A 173 -4.55 15.38 2.07
CA LYS A 173 -4.32 16.77 2.49
C LYS A 173 -3.55 16.87 3.79
N MET A 174 -3.80 15.98 4.76
CA MET A 174 -3.00 15.91 5.98
C MET A 174 -1.52 15.69 5.65
N LEU A 175 -1.20 14.80 4.73
CA LEU A 175 0.18 14.59 4.27
C LEU A 175 0.72 15.79 3.49
N LEU A 176 -0.09 16.40 2.60
CA LEU A 176 0.30 17.58 1.82
C LEU A 176 0.67 18.77 2.73
N TRP A 177 -0.03 18.93 3.84
CA TRP A 177 0.16 20.02 4.79
C TRP A 177 1.03 19.61 6.00
N GLY A 178 1.99 18.72 5.78
CA GLY A 178 3.04 18.39 6.75
C GLY A 178 2.51 17.71 8.01
N GLY A 179 1.48 16.86 7.90
CA GLY A 179 0.99 16.03 9.00
C GLY A 179 -0.20 16.59 9.77
N GLU A 180 -0.82 17.69 9.29
CA GLU A 180 -1.97 18.33 9.92
C GLU A 180 -3.12 18.59 8.94
N TYR A 181 -4.36 18.43 9.41
CA TYR A 181 -5.57 18.77 8.65
C TYR A 181 -6.66 19.27 9.59
N ASN A 182 -7.25 20.43 9.30
CA ASN A 182 -8.34 21.03 10.07
C ASN A 182 -8.05 21.13 11.59
N GLY A 183 -6.81 21.46 11.97
CA GLY A 183 -6.39 21.56 13.37
C GLY A 183 -6.05 20.22 14.03
N ALA A 184 -6.22 19.09 13.36
CA ALA A 184 -5.81 17.77 13.84
C ALA A 184 -4.41 17.43 13.34
N ARG A 185 -3.43 17.38 14.24
CA ARG A 185 -2.08 16.94 13.93
C ARG A 185 -1.96 15.43 14.13
N ILE A 186 -1.69 14.72 13.05
CA ILE A 186 -1.51 13.25 13.04
C ILE A 186 -0.02 12.88 13.08
N LEU A 187 0.79 13.59 12.31
CA LEU A 187 2.24 13.37 12.20
C LEU A 187 2.99 14.69 12.40
N LYS A 188 4.23 14.58 12.82
CA LYS A 188 5.14 15.71 12.73
C LYS A 188 5.57 15.95 11.28
N GLU A 189 5.88 17.18 10.94
CA GLU A 189 6.32 17.56 9.60
C GLU A 189 7.58 16.78 9.18
N GLU A 190 8.54 16.65 10.08
CA GLU A 190 9.74 15.86 9.84
C GLU A 190 9.45 14.39 9.52
N THR A 191 8.37 13.82 10.07
CA THR A 191 7.95 12.44 9.77
C THR A 191 7.37 12.33 8.37
N VAL A 192 6.57 13.29 7.95
CA VAL A 192 6.03 13.34 6.57
C VAL A 192 7.17 13.51 5.56
N LEU A 193 8.13 14.38 5.83
CA LEU A 193 9.33 14.54 5.00
C LEU A 193 10.15 13.25 4.92
N LEU A 194 10.31 12.54 6.04
CA LEU A 194 10.99 11.25 6.06
C LEU A 194 10.27 10.18 5.22
N MET A 195 8.93 10.16 5.23
CA MET A 195 8.15 9.25 4.38
C MET A 195 8.36 9.53 2.88
N ALA A 196 8.51 10.80 2.51
CA ALA A 196 8.70 11.28 1.15
C ALA A 196 10.20 11.38 0.76
N THR A 197 11.10 10.75 1.50
CA THR A 197 12.54 10.70 1.22
C THR A 197 12.94 9.27 0.88
N GLU A 198 13.85 9.10 -0.10
CA GLU A 198 14.37 7.79 -0.47
C GLU A 198 14.96 7.07 0.76
N ALA A 199 14.52 5.84 1.00
CA ALA A 199 15.01 5.04 2.10
C ALA A 199 16.49 4.67 1.87
N PRO A 200 17.37 4.84 2.87
CA PRO A 200 18.79 4.53 2.75
C PRO A 200 19.04 3.08 2.30
N LYS A 201 19.97 2.89 1.37
CA LYS A 201 20.31 1.58 0.76
C LYS A 201 19.14 0.88 0.06
N ASN A 202 18.06 1.59 -0.21
CA ASN A 202 16.97 1.03 -0.98
C ASN A 202 17.29 1.11 -2.47
N HIS A 203 17.30 -0.04 -3.13
CA HIS A 203 17.52 -0.17 -4.57
C HIS A 203 16.21 -0.53 -5.30
N LEU A 204 15.07 -0.46 -4.61
CA LEU A 204 13.77 -0.70 -5.22
C LEU A 204 13.41 0.48 -6.12
N GLU A 205 13.48 0.25 -7.42
CA GLU A 205 12.97 1.15 -8.44
C GLU A 205 11.57 0.63 -8.87
N PRO A 206 10.49 1.06 -8.19
CA PRO A 206 9.15 0.53 -8.46
C PRO A 206 8.67 0.82 -9.88
N ASP A 207 9.14 1.91 -10.47
CA ASP A 207 9.00 2.31 -11.86
C ASP A 207 10.27 3.07 -12.27
N PRO A 208 10.65 3.09 -13.56
CA PRO A 208 11.78 3.90 -14.01
C PRO A 208 11.69 5.35 -13.54
N GLY A 209 12.76 5.86 -12.92
CA GLY A 209 12.80 7.23 -12.39
C GLY A 209 12.04 7.44 -11.07
N CYS A 210 11.64 6.37 -10.41
CA CYS A 210 11.05 6.40 -9.08
C CYS A 210 11.94 5.66 -8.09
N VAL A 211 11.84 6.06 -6.82
CA VAL A 211 12.46 5.41 -5.69
C VAL A 211 11.41 5.09 -4.62
N TRP A 212 11.78 4.31 -3.63
CA TRP A 212 10.91 3.98 -2.52
C TRP A 212 11.31 4.72 -1.25
N GLY A 213 10.34 5.36 -0.60
CA GLY A 213 10.48 5.97 0.71
C GLY A 213 9.99 5.04 1.82
N LEU A 214 9.34 5.58 2.84
CA LEU A 214 8.71 4.78 3.89
C LEU A 214 7.22 4.58 3.58
N GLY A 215 6.90 3.48 2.90
CA GLY A 215 5.54 3.13 2.48
C GLY A 215 5.02 3.88 1.24
N MET A 216 5.84 4.69 0.58
CA MET A 216 5.44 5.53 -0.55
C MET A 216 6.44 5.42 -1.72
N LYS A 217 5.91 5.42 -2.94
CA LYS A 217 6.69 5.63 -4.15
C LYS A 217 6.93 7.13 -4.36
N ILE A 218 8.15 7.51 -4.69
CA ILE A 218 8.58 8.90 -4.88
C ILE A 218 9.06 9.07 -6.31
N ARG A 219 8.59 10.11 -7.01
CA ARG A 219 9.04 10.51 -8.33
C ARG A 219 10.35 11.29 -8.22
N GLN A 220 11.50 10.64 -8.46
CA GLN A 220 12.81 11.25 -8.36
C GLN A 220 13.24 11.89 -9.70
N ASN A 221 12.94 11.23 -10.81
CA ASN A 221 13.28 11.71 -12.15
C ASN A 221 12.06 11.60 -13.08
N PRO A 222 11.28 12.69 -13.26
CA PRO A 222 10.10 12.69 -14.10
C PRO A 222 10.37 12.32 -15.56
N LYS A 223 11.52 12.74 -16.12
CA LYS A 223 11.89 12.44 -17.51
C LYS A 223 12.12 10.95 -17.71
N LYS A 224 12.90 10.30 -16.81
CA LYS A 224 13.13 8.86 -16.84
C LYS A 224 11.83 8.07 -16.63
N ALA A 225 10.94 8.62 -15.81
CA ALA A 225 9.63 8.03 -15.53
C ALA A 225 8.62 8.19 -16.68
N ASN A 226 8.91 9.01 -17.68
CA ASN A 226 7.94 9.43 -18.68
C ASN A 226 6.63 9.91 -18.03
N SER A 227 6.74 10.82 -17.06
CA SER A 227 5.64 11.32 -16.23
C SER A 227 5.53 12.83 -16.31
N PHE A 228 4.31 13.32 -16.24
CA PHE A 228 3.99 14.74 -16.10
C PHE A 228 4.13 15.23 -14.66
N ALA A 229 4.19 14.32 -13.69
CA ALA A 229 4.30 14.66 -12.29
C ALA A 229 5.63 15.36 -11.98
N THR A 230 5.58 16.36 -11.11
CA THR A 230 6.75 17.11 -10.64
C THR A 230 7.66 16.20 -9.80
N GLU A 231 8.96 16.47 -9.86
CA GLU A 231 9.94 15.82 -8.99
C GLU A 231 9.60 16.01 -7.51
N GLY A 232 9.67 14.92 -6.72
CA GLY A 232 9.25 14.89 -5.33
C GLY A 232 7.77 14.53 -5.12
N THR A 233 7.00 14.34 -6.20
CA THR A 233 5.64 13.77 -6.09
C THR A 233 5.72 12.37 -5.51
N TYR A 234 4.90 12.07 -4.50
CA TYR A 234 4.87 10.77 -3.83
C TYR A 234 3.44 10.25 -3.64
N GLY A 235 3.29 8.95 -3.52
CA GLY A 235 1.99 8.28 -3.35
C GLY A 235 2.07 6.78 -3.66
N TRP A 236 0.93 6.15 -3.84
CA TRP A 236 0.85 4.75 -4.22
C TRP A 236 -0.47 4.41 -4.94
N SER A 237 -0.57 3.16 -5.41
CA SER A 237 -1.74 2.64 -6.12
C SER A 237 -2.17 1.30 -5.55
N GLY A 238 -3.46 1.06 -5.47
CA GLY A 238 -4.04 -0.20 -5.01
C GLY A 238 -4.32 -1.19 -6.13
N ALA A 239 -4.41 -2.46 -5.78
CA ALA A 239 -4.63 -3.56 -6.73
C ALA A 239 -5.99 -3.48 -7.46
N PHE A 240 -6.95 -2.75 -6.93
CA PHE A 240 -8.25 -2.49 -7.57
C PHE A 240 -8.24 -1.28 -8.52
N GLY A 241 -7.05 -0.73 -8.82
CA GLY A 241 -6.88 0.42 -9.69
C GLY A 241 -7.03 1.77 -8.99
N THR A 242 -7.16 1.80 -7.68
CA THR A 242 -7.13 3.04 -6.91
C THR A 242 -5.75 3.70 -7.02
N HIS A 243 -5.71 5.01 -6.99
CA HIS A 243 -4.47 5.77 -7.09
C HIS A 243 -4.57 7.06 -6.29
N PHE A 244 -3.50 7.43 -5.61
CA PHE A 244 -3.35 8.76 -5.03
C PHE A 244 -1.91 9.22 -5.15
N PHE A 245 -1.75 10.53 -5.22
CA PHE A 245 -0.45 11.18 -5.17
C PHE A 245 -0.53 12.56 -4.54
N ILE A 246 0.60 12.99 -4.04
CA ILE A 246 0.82 14.28 -3.40
C ILE A 246 2.01 14.92 -4.07
N SER A 247 1.85 16.14 -4.55
CA SER A 247 2.91 16.97 -5.09
C SER A 247 3.08 18.21 -4.21
N PRO A 248 4.03 18.21 -3.27
CA PRO A 248 4.25 19.37 -2.40
C PRO A 248 4.65 20.63 -3.17
N LYS A 249 5.46 20.48 -4.24
CA LYS A 249 5.89 21.60 -5.08
C LYS A 249 4.74 22.31 -5.78
N ASP A 250 3.70 21.57 -6.14
CA ASP A 250 2.53 22.11 -6.85
C ASP A 250 1.36 22.41 -5.89
N ASN A 251 1.56 22.20 -4.56
CA ASN A 251 0.52 22.27 -3.55
C ASN A 251 -0.73 21.45 -3.94
N LEU A 252 -0.53 20.24 -4.42
CA LEU A 252 -1.55 19.39 -5.04
C LEU A 252 -1.61 18.01 -4.39
N ALA A 253 -2.82 17.58 -4.07
CA ALA A 253 -3.14 16.19 -3.76
C ALA A 253 -4.24 15.70 -4.70
N ALA A 254 -4.15 14.47 -5.18
CA ALA A 254 -5.16 13.87 -6.03
C ALA A 254 -5.48 12.44 -5.55
N VAL A 255 -6.76 12.10 -5.58
CA VAL A 255 -7.28 10.80 -5.21
C VAL A 255 -8.21 10.29 -6.31
N PHE A 256 -7.93 9.11 -6.80
CA PHE A 256 -8.76 8.39 -7.76
C PHE A 256 -9.17 7.04 -7.19
N MET A 257 -10.47 6.75 -7.16
CA MET A 257 -10.98 5.47 -6.68
C MET A 257 -11.78 4.74 -7.75
N THR A 258 -11.51 3.48 -7.87
CA THR A 258 -12.22 2.51 -8.69
C THR A 258 -12.15 1.15 -8.03
N ASN A 259 -12.97 0.21 -8.48
CA ASN A 259 -13.01 -1.14 -7.89
C ASN A 259 -12.97 -2.20 -9.00
N ARG A 260 -11.81 -2.27 -9.70
CA ARG A 260 -11.59 -3.16 -10.83
C ARG A 260 -10.29 -3.94 -10.69
N THR A 261 -10.37 -5.26 -10.80
CA THR A 261 -9.22 -6.17 -10.61
C THR A 261 -8.32 -6.32 -11.84
N ASP A 262 -8.70 -5.74 -12.97
CA ASP A 262 -7.95 -5.78 -14.23
C ASP A 262 -7.14 -4.49 -14.51
N LEU A 263 -7.21 -3.51 -13.63
CA LEU A 263 -6.48 -2.26 -13.81
C LEU A 263 -5.05 -2.31 -13.27
N ASN A 264 -4.75 -3.28 -12.42
CA ASN A 264 -3.50 -3.38 -11.67
C ASN A 264 -3.23 -2.15 -10.77
N GLY A 265 -2.07 -2.15 -10.11
CA GLY A 265 -1.67 -1.07 -9.20
C GLY A 265 -0.75 -0.04 -9.86
N SER A 266 0.36 0.23 -9.19
CA SER A 266 1.35 1.22 -9.63
C SER A 266 1.94 0.89 -11.00
N GLY A 267 2.20 1.95 -11.77
CA GLY A 267 2.72 1.83 -13.13
C GLY A 267 1.67 1.40 -14.17
N SER A 268 0.43 1.17 -13.76
CA SER A 268 -0.67 0.85 -14.66
C SER A 268 -1.01 2.01 -15.60
N TYR A 269 -1.65 1.69 -16.71
CA TYR A 269 -2.13 2.73 -17.64
C TYR A 269 -3.00 3.77 -16.94
N ILE A 270 -3.92 3.33 -16.07
CA ILE A 270 -4.87 4.24 -15.42
C ILE A 270 -4.17 5.20 -14.46
N SER A 271 -3.20 4.73 -13.66
CA SER A 271 -2.46 5.62 -12.75
C SER A 271 -1.67 6.68 -13.51
N LYS A 272 -1.01 6.30 -14.61
CA LYS A 272 -0.27 7.26 -15.47
C LYS A 272 -1.19 8.25 -16.16
N GLU A 273 -2.35 7.80 -16.62
CA GLU A 273 -3.32 8.66 -17.29
C GLU A 273 -3.96 9.67 -16.34
N ILE A 274 -4.25 9.27 -15.09
CA ILE A 274 -4.74 10.19 -14.06
C ILE A 274 -3.67 11.24 -13.74
N GLU A 275 -2.40 10.83 -13.54
CA GLU A 275 -1.30 11.79 -13.37
C GLU A 275 -1.23 12.78 -14.55
N ARG A 276 -1.28 12.26 -15.78
CA ARG A 276 -1.22 13.07 -17.00
C ARG A 276 -2.35 14.10 -17.08
N LEU A 277 -3.58 13.69 -16.81
CA LEU A 277 -4.76 14.57 -16.86
C LEU A 277 -4.67 15.65 -15.78
N VAL A 278 -4.36 15.27 -14.55
CA VAL A 278 -4.29 16.23 -13.44
C VAL A 278 -3.17 17.25 -13.67
N PHE A 279 -1.94 16.82 -13.93
CA PHE A 279 -0.83 17.74 -14.15
C PHE A 279 -0.98 18.53 -15.47
N GLY A 280 -1.66 17.99 -16.49
CA GLY A 280 -1.98 18.67 -17.73
C GLY A 280 -2.93 19.86 -17.51
N CYS A 281 -3.94 19.71 -16.64
CA CYS A 281 -4.86 20.81 -16.32
C CYS A 281 -4.18 21.97 -15.57
N PHE A 282 -3.21 21.67 -14.69
CA PHE A 282 -2.53 22.70 -13.88
C PHE A 282 -1.25 23.23 -14.56
N GLY A 283 -0.67 22.51 -15.53
CA GLY A 283 0.57 22.90 -16.21
C GLY A 283 0.40 24.02 -17.25
N GLU A 284 -0.80 24.29 -17.71
CA GLU A 284 -1.08 25.38 -18.65
C GLU A 284 -1.24 26.74 -17.96
N GLU A 285 -1.72 26.76 -16.70
CA GLU A 285 -1.85 28.00 -15.93
C GLU A 285 -0.52 28.57 -15.45
N ASN A 286 0.48 27.72 -15.19
CA ASN A 286 1.82 28.16 -14.76
C ASN A 286 2.75 28.62 -15.89
N LYS A 287 2.34 28.60 -17.16
CA LYS A 287 3.11 29.14 -18.29
C LYS A 287 2.81 30.62 -18.60
N ASN A 288 1.81 31.20 -17.90
CA ASN A 288 1.36 32.58 -18.12
C ASN A 288 1.55 33.48 -16.87
N VAL A 289 2.44 33.14 -15.94
CA VAL A 289 2.82 34.02 -14.81
C VAL A 289 4.31 34.32 -14.85
#